data_5c8d8c0d0dac0021aa3fd5927cb3f332
#
_entry.id   5c8d8c0d0dac0021aa3fd5927cb3f332
#
_cell.length_a   1.000
_cell.length_b   1.000
_cell.length_c   1.000
_cell.angle_alpha   90.00
_cell.angle_beta   90.00
_cell.angle_gamma   90.00
#
_symmetry.space_group_name_H-M   'P 1'
#
loop_
_entity.id
_entity.type
_entity.pdbx_description
1 polymer ?
#
loop_
_entity_poly.entity_id
_entity_poly.type
_entity_poly.pdbx_seq_one_letter_code
_entity_poly.pdbx_strand_id
1 'polypeptide(L)'
;AAVIALVHDVLITLGFLALAIQSNLINAQVSLVMIAAFLTIIGYSLNDTIVVFDRIRENRPRMKGALAEIINKSINQTLARTLLTSVTTLLSVAILFALNVGSRNDLEGFAFAVIIGVVVGTYSSMFVASPALLLLEERRMARAGDAEAAEAS
;
A
#
# COMPACT_ATOMS: atom_id res chain seq x y z
N ALA A 1 -10.63 1.15 4.74
CA ALA A 1 -9.35 1.83 4.49
C ALA A 1 -8.39 0.94 3.69
N ALA A 2 -8.02 -0.28 4.16
CA ALA A 2 -7.05 -1.16 3.48
C ALA A 2 -7.41 -1.45 2.00
N VAL A 3 -8.66 -1.78 1.71
CA VAL A 3 -9.12 -2.05 0.34
C VAL A 3 -8.98 -0.82 -0.56
N ILE A 4 -9.24 0.39 -0.02
CA ILE A 4 -9.07 1.65 -0.78
C ILE A 4 -7.60 1.84 -1.16
N ALA A 5 -6.69 1.65 -0.21
CA ALA A 5 -5.26 1.74 -0.46
C ALA A 5 -4.80 0.70 -1.49
N LEU A 6 -5.30 -0.54 -1.39
CA LEU A 6 -4.98 -1.61 -2.32
C LEU A 6 -5.41 -1.29 -3.76
N VAL A 7 -6.65 -0.82 -3.95
CA VAL A 7 -7.15 -0.42 -5.27
C VAL A 7 -6.31 0.73 -5.84
N HIS A 8 -5.96 1.71 -5.00
CA HIS A 8 -5.07 2.81 -5.37
C HIS A 8 -3.71 2.29 -5.86
N ASP A 9 -3.08 1.36 -5.13
CA ASP A 9 -1.75 0.82 -5.45
C ASP A 9 -1.75 0.06 -6.78
N VAL A 10 -2.77 -0.78 -6.98
CA VAL A 10 -2.94 -1.53 -8.23
C VAL A 10 -3.16 -0.59 -9.41
N LEU A 11 -4.03 0.43 -9.26
CA LEU A 11 -4.31 1.39 -10.35
C LEU A 11 -3.08 2.22 -10.71
N ILE A 12 -2.33 2.70 -9.71
CA ILE A 12 -1.10 3.46 -9.96
C ILE A 12 -0.05 2.58 -10.63
N THR A 13 0.15 1.35 -10.15
CA THR A 13 1.11 0.42 -10.75
C THR A 13 0.73 0.10 -12.21
N LEU A 14 -0.55 -0.13 -12.49
CA LEU A 14 -1.05 -0.32 -13.87
C LEU A 14 -0.79 0.91 -14.73
N GLY A 15 -1.02 2.11 -14.21
CA GLY A 15 -0.76 3.36 -14.92
C GLY A 15 0.72 3.53 -15.29
N PHE A 16 1.63 3.31 -14.35
CA PHE A 16 3.07 3.36 -14.63
C PHE A 16 3.52 2.27 -15.59
N LEU A 17 2.99 1.05 -15.48
CA LEU A 17 3.29 -0.04 -16.41
C LEU A 17 2.82 0.31 -17.83
N ALA A 18 1.61 0.83 -17.98
CA ALA A 18 1.07 1.25 -19.27
C ALA A 18 1.92 2.35 -19.92
N LEU A 19 2.35 3.36 -19.15
CA LEU A 19 3.23 4.43 -19.61
C LEU A 19 4.61 3.90 -20.03
N ALA A 20 5.18 2.96 -19.28
CA ALA A 20 6.47 2.36 -19.58
C ALA A 20 6.42 1.52 -20.87
N ILE A 21 5.33 0.79 -21.11
CA ILE A 21 5.10 0.05 -22.34
C ILE A 21 4.93 1.01 -23.51
N GLN A 22 4.10 2.05 -23.38
CA GLN A 22 3.84 3.03 -24.42
C GLN A 22 5.10 3.80 -24.82
N SER A 23 5.98 4.09 -23.87
CA SER A 23 7.27 4.75 -24.13
C SER A 23 8.36 3.82 -24.66
N ASN A 24 8.05 2.55 -24.93
CA ASN A 24 9.01 1.49 -25.30
C ASN A 24 10.18 1.31 -24.29
N LEU A 25 9.98 1.72 -23.05
CA LEU A 25 10.98 1.57 -21.99
C LEU A 25 11.14 0.09 -21.59
N ILE A 26 10.01 -0.64 -21.55
CA ILE A 26 9.96 -2.06 -21.23
C ILE A 26 9.04 -2.77 -22.23
N ASN A 27 9.26 -4.06 -22.40
CA ASN A 27 8.34 -4.92 -23.15
C ASN A 27 7.64 -5.85 -22.16
N ALA A 28 6.38 -5.55 -21.83
CA ALA A 28 5.57 -6.35 -20.94
C ALA A 28 4.28 -6.78 -21.64
N GLN A 29 3.93 -8.05 -21.49
CA GLN A 29 2.70 -8.63 -22.01
C GLN A 29 1.84 -9.15 -20.85
N VAL A 30 0.54 -9.28 -21.08
CA VAL A 30 -0.35 -9.93 -20.11
C VAL A 30 -0.05 -11.43 -20.12
N SER A 31 0.76 -11.85 -19.15
CA SER A 31 1.20 -13.22 -18.97
C SER A 31 0.88 -13.69 -17.54
N LEU A 32 1.02 -15.00 -17.27
CA LEU A 32 0.91 -15.55 -15.91
C LEU A 32 1.93 -14.91 -14.96
N VAL A 33 3.11 -14.56 -15.49
CA VAL A 33 4.17 -13.91 -14.72
C VAL A 33 3.74 -12.49 -14.32
N MET A 34 3.05 -11.77 -15.20
CA MET A 34 2.50 -10.45 -14.88
C MET A 34 1.39 -10.53 -13.82
N ILE A 35 0.51 -11.53 -13.90
CA ILE A 35 -0.51 -11.79 -12.87
C ILE A 35 0.18 -12.07 -11.53
N ALA A 36 1.24 -12.88 -11.50
CA ALA A 36 2.02 -13.15 -10.31
C ALA A 36 2.66 -11.87 -9.73
N ALA A 37 3.11 -10.92 -10.58
CA ALA A 37 3.60 -9.62 -10.12
C ALA A 37 2.51 -8.86 -9.35
N PHE A 38 1.30 -8.75 -9.90
CA PHE A 38 0.20 -8.06 -9.22
C PHE A 38 -0.23 -8.74 -7.93
N LEU A 39 -0.27 -10.08 -7.87
CA LEU A 39 -0.54 -10.81 -6.64
C LEU A 39 0.54 -10.55 -5.58
N THR A 40 1.80 -10.46 -6.00
CA THR A 40 2.92 -10.12 -5.12
C THR A 40 2.80 -8.71 -4.57
N ILE A 41 2.46 -7.72 -5.41
CA ILE A 41 2.23 -6.32 -5.01
C ILE A 41 1.08 -6.22 -4.01
N ILE A 42 -0.04 -6.90 -4.29
CA ILE A 42 -1.20 -6.97 -3.40
C ILE A 42 -0.80 -7.53 -2.04
N GLY A 43 -0.09 -8.67 -2.01
CA GLY A 43 0.37 -9.29 -0.77
C GLY A 43 1.33 -8.40 0.01
N TYR A 44 2.23 -7.70 -0.68
CA TYR A 44 3.19 -6.79 -0.07
C TYR A 44 2.50 -5.55 0.55
N SER A 45 1.62 -4.89 -0.21
CA SER A 45 0.87 -3.72 0.27
C SER A 45 -0.05 -4.06 1.45
N LEU A 46 -0.73 -5.22 1.41
CA LEU A 46 -1.54 -5.70 2.52
C LEU A 46 -0.70 -5.96 3.77
N ASN A 47 0.48 -6.55 3.64
CA ASN A 47 1.35 -6.84 4.78
C ASN A 47 1.73 -5.56 5.53
N ASP A 48 2.15 -4.52 4.83
CA ASP A 48 2.52 -3.24 5.44
C ASP A 48 1.32 -2.53 6.07
N THR A 49 0.18 -2.53 5.38
CA THR A 49 -1.07 -1.96 5.89
C THR A 49 -1.55 -2.67 7.16
N ILE A 50 -1.45 -3.99 7.22
CA ILE A 50 -1.84 -4.79 8.40
C ILE A 50 -0.93 -4.45 9.59
N VAL A 51 0.38 -4.33 9.38
CA VAL A 51 1.34 -3.97 10.44
C VAL A 51 1.01 -2.60 11.05
N VAL A 52 0.70 -1.60 10.22
CA VAL A 52 0.31 -0.27 10.68
C VAL A 52 -1.02 -0.31 11.44
N PHE A 53 -2.02 -1.01 10.90
CA PHE A 53 -3.35 -1.09 11.53
C PHE A 53 -3.34 -1.90 12.84
N ASP A 54 -2.56 -2.95 12.92
CA ASP A 54 -2.36 -3.72 14.16
C ASP A 54 -1.74 -2.83 15.25
N ARG A 55 -0.75 -2.01 14.87
CA ARG A 55 -0.13 -1.05 15.80
C ARG A 55 -1.10 0.04 16.26
N ILE A 56 -1.95 0.55 15.35
CA ILE A 56 -3.00 1.51 15.71
C ILE A 56 -3.98 0.87 16.69
N ARG A 57 -4.39 -0.37 16.43
CA ARG A 57 -5.30 -1.13 17.31
C ARG A 57 -4.70 -1.38 18.68
N GLU A 58 -3.41 -1.68 18.78
CA GLU A 58 -2.69 -1.87 20.05
C GLU A 58 -2.57 -0.56 20.85
N ASN A 59 -2.30 0.56 20.17
CA ASN A 59 -2.12 1.86 20.81
C ASN A 59 -3.44 2.50 21.25
N ARG A 60 -4.56 2.19 20.58
CA ARG A 60 -5.88 2.79 20.85
C ARG A 60 -6.34 2.67 22.33
N PRO A 61 -6.28 1.50 23.00
CA PRO A 61 -6.63 1.39 24.42
C PRO A 61 -5.59 1.97 25.37
N ARG A 62 -4.33 2.09 24.94
CA ARG A 62 -3.20 2.51 25.79
C ARG A 62 -2.99 4.02 25.81
N MET A 63 -3.53 4.74 24.84
CA MET A 63 -3.35 6.18 24.67
C MET A 63 -4.66 6.92 24.87
N LYS A 64 -4.62 7.94 25.74
CA LYS A 64 -5.70 8.93 25.87
C LYS A 64 -5.35 10.10 24.94
N GLY A 65 -6.12 10.33 23.89
CA GLY A 65 -5.88 11.40 22.92
C GLY A 65 -6.75 11.29 21.67
N ALA A 66 -6.61 12.23 20.75
CA ALA A 66 -7.29 12.21 19.48
C ALA A 66 -6.81 11.02 18.62
N LEU A 67 -7.72 10.44 17.84
CA LEU A 67 -7.40 9.30 16.96
C LEU A 67 -6.23 9.62 16.02
N ALA A 68 -6.14 10.85 15.53
CA ALA A 68 -5.03 11.32 14.67
C ALA A 68 -3.66 11.20 15.35
N GLU A 69 -3.56 11.50 16.64
CA GLU A 69 -2.31 11.37 17.42
C GLU A 69 -1.91 9.90 17.59
N ILE A 70 -2.89 9.03 17.85
CA ILE A 70 -2.67 7.59 17.96
C ILE A 70 -2.16 7.02 16.63
N ILE A 71 -2.77 7.41 15.51
CA ILE A 71 -2.35 7.01 14.16
C ILE A 71 -0.92 7.48 13.89
N ASN A 72 -0.62 8.77 14.11
CA ASN A 72 0.71 9.32 13.86
C ASN A 72 1.80 8.61 14.68
N LYS A 73 1.55 8.36 15.96
CA LYS A 73 2.48 7.62 16.81
C LYS A 73 2.66 6.17 16.34
N SER A 74 1.59 5.52 15.91
CA SER A 74 1.64 4.14 15.41
C SER A 74 2.46 4.02 14.13
N ILE A 75 2.28 4.95 13.19
CA ILE A 75 3.10 5.04 11.97
C ILE A 75 4.57 5.20 12.33
N ASN A 76 4.91 6.16 13.21
CA ASN A 76 6.30 6.38 13.59
C ASN A 76 6.94 5.15 14.26
N GLN A 77 6.18 4.35 15.00
CA GLN A 77 6.67 3.12 15.64
C GLN A 77 6.92 1.98 14.65
N THR A 78 6.21 1.95 13.53
CA THR A 78 6.33 0.91 12.50
C THR A 78 7.23 1.32 11.33
N LEU A 79 7.50 2.62 11.19
CA LEU A 79 8.20 3.22 10.06
C LEU A 79 9.54 2.55 9.73
N ALA A 80 10.39 2.38 10.75
CA ALA A 80 11.72 1.79 10.54
C ALA A 80 11.64 0.36 10.01
N ARG A 81 10.70 -0.44 10.51
CA ARG A 81 10.47 -1.82 10.05
C ARG A 81 9.99 -1.83 8.61
N THR A 82 8.97 -1.03 8.29
CA THR A 82 8.38 -0.96 6.95
C THR A 82 9.41 -0.47 5.93
N LEU A 83 10.18 0.59 6.25
CA LEU A 83 11.24 1.07 5.37
C LEU A 83 12.35 0.02 5.16
N LEU A 84 12.77 -0.69 6.22
CA LEU A 84 13.79 -1.73 6.09
C LEU A 84 13.33 -2.88 5.18
N THR A 85 12.11 -3.36 5.35
CA THR A 85 11.54 -4.42 4.50
C THR A 85 11.37 -3.95 3.05
N SER A 86 10.94 -2.71 2.83
CA SER A 86 10.80 -2.12 1.49
C SER A 86 12.15 -1.98 0.79
N VAL A 87 13.16 -1.46 1.48
CA VAL A 87 14.51 -1.28 0.90
C VAL A 87 15.13 -2.63 0.54
N THR A 88 15.04 -3.64 1.41
CA THR A 88 15.59 -4.97 1.12
C THR A 88 14.88 -5.64 -0.06
N THR A 89 13.56 -5.52 -0.15
CA THR A 89 12.78 -6.03 -1.28
C THR A 89 13.13 -5.28 -2.56
N LEU A 90 13.19 -3.94 -2.52
CA LEU A 90 13.58 -3.11 -3.67
C LEU A 90 14.96 -3.46 -4.18
N LEU A 91 15.94 -3.66 -3.30
CA LEU A 91 17.30 -4.06 -3.70
C LEU A 91 17.29 -5.41 -4.44
N SER A 92 16.55 -6.39 -3.91
CA SER A 92 16.45 -7.72 -4.52
C SER A 92 15.81 -7.67 -5.90
N VAL A 93 14.71 -6.92 -6.04
CA VAL A 93 13.98 -6.81 -7.31
C VAL A 93 14.69 -5.88 -8.29
N ALA A 94 15.43 -4.86 -7.81
CA ALA A 94 16.26 -4.01 -8.65
C ALA A 94 17.42 -4.79 -9.29
N ILE A 95 18.02 -5.73 -8.57
CA ILE A 95 19.04 -6.65 -9.13
C ILE A 95 18.36 -7.53 -10.20
N LEU A 96 17.19 -8.09 -9.92
CA LEU A 96 16.46 -8.90 -10.90
C LEU A 96 16.14 -8.08 -12.16
N PHE A 97 15.70 -6.84 -12.01
CA PHE A 97 15.45 -5.93 -13.13
C PHE A 97 16.72 -5.63 -13.92
N ALA A 98 17.82 -5.27 -13.24
CA ALA A 98 19.08 -4.94 -13.88
C ALA A 98 19.66 -6.10 -14.70
N LEU A 99 19.46 -7.35 -14.25
CA LEU A 99 19.90 -8.54 -14.98
C LEU A 99 19.00 -8.88 -16.18
N ASN A 100 17.78 -8.35 -16.23
CA ASN A 100 16.81 -8.66 -17.30
C ASN A 100 16.46 -7.46 -18.19
N VAL A 101 16.93 -6.26 -17.87
CA VAL A 101 16.67 -5.06 -18.66
C VAL A 101 17.17 -5.24 -20.12
N GLY A 102 16.31 -4.96 -21.07
CA GLY A 102 16.59 -5.14 -22.50
C GLY A 102 16.49 -6.58 -23.01
N SER A 103 16.27 -7.57 -22.15
CA SER A 103 16.08 -8.98 -22.54
C SER A 103 14.71 -9.24 -23.19
N ARG A 104 13.79 -8.31 -23.02
CA ARG A 104 12.40 -8.38 -23.52
C ARG A 104 11.68 -9.67 -23.12
N ASN A 105 11.99 -10.17 -21.94
CA ASN A 105 11.36 -11.35 -21.35
C ASN A 105 10.32 -10.94 -20.28
N ASP A 106 9.50 -11.89 -19.86
CA ASP A 106 8.45 -11.65 -18.84
C ASP A 106 9.00 -11.19 -17.49
N LEU A 107 10.26 -11.52 -17.16
CA LEU A 107 10.91 -11.12 -15.90
C LEU A 107 11.24 -9.63 -15.86
N GLU A 108 11.51 -9.00 -17.01
CA GLU A 108 11.72 -7.55 -17.11
C GLU A 108 10.44 -6.81 -16.66
N GLY A 109 9.31 -7.17 -17.25
CA GLY A 109 8.01 -6.58 -16.90
C GLY A 109 7.59 -6.88 -15.46
N PHE A 110 7.81 -8.11 -14.99
CA PHE A 110 7.57 -8.52 -13.61
C PHE A 110 8.34 -7.66 -12.61
N ALA A 111 9.67 -7.57 -12.79
CA ALA A 111 10.54 -6.84 -11.88
C ALA A 111 10.20 -5.34 -11.88
N PHE A 112 9.94 -4.75 -13.04
CA PHE A 112 9.50 -3.36 -13.15
C PHE A 112 8.19 -3.12 -12.39
N ALA A 113 7.17 -3.95 -12.62
CA ALA A 113 5.88 -3.83 -11.93
C ALA A 113 6.05 -3.93 -10.41
N VAL A 114 6.83 -4.90 -9.92
CA VAL A 114 7.06 -5.08 -8.48
C VAL A 114 7.84 -3.91 -7.88
N ILE A 115 8.84 -3.33 -8.56
CA ILE A 115 9.55 -2.13 -8.09
C ILE A 115 8.56 -0.99 -7.87
N ILE A 116 7.73 -0.68 -8.86
CA ILE A 116 6.72 0.38 -8.75
C ILE A 116 5.72 0.05 -7.63
N GLY A 117 5.21 -1.18 -7.59
CA GLY A 117 4.24 -1.62 -6.60
C GLY A 117 4.75 -1.56 -5.16
N VAL A 118 6.02 -1.90 -4.91
CA VAL A 118 6.63 -1.81 -3.58
C VAL A 118 6.80 -0.35 -3.15
N VAL A 119 7.26 0.53 -4.04
CA VAL A 119 7.38 1.97 -3.75
C VAL A 119 6.02 2.57 -3.43
N VAL A 120 5.03 2.33 -4.29
CA VAL A 120 3.67 2.84 -4.14
C VAL A 120 3.01 2.28 -2.88
N GLY A 121 3.10 0.96 -2.63
CA GLY A 121 2.50 0.30 -1.47
C GLY A 121 3.12 0.75 -0.14
N THR A 122 4.43 0.99 -0.11
CA THR A 122 5.11 1.54 1.08
C THR A 122 4.62 2.96 1.40
N TYR A 123 4.49 3.81 0.39
CA TYR A 123 3.92 5.14 0.55
C TYR A 123 2.44 5.08 0.96
N SER A 124 1.65 4.26 0.27
CA SER A 124 0.21 4.16 0.41
C SER A 124 -0.21 3.65 1.80
N SER A 125 0.51 2.69 2.38
CA SER A 125 0.21 2.16 3.72
C SER A 125 0.25 3.25 4.81
N MET A 126 1.10 4.25 4.65
CA MET A 126 1.27 5.34 5.60
C MET A 126 0.39 6.55 5.27
N PHE A 127 0.36 6.97 4.00
CA PHE A 127 -0.23 8.24 3.58
C PHE A 127 -1.60 8.13 2.92
N VAL A 128 -2.05 6.93 2.56
CA VAL A 128 -3.40 6.69 2.01
C VAL A 128 -4.25 5.87 2.98
N ALA A 129 -3.75 4.74 3.46
CA ALA A 129 -4.51 3.85 4.33
C ALA A 129 -4.84 4.49 5.68
N SER A 130 -3.91 5.23 6.28
CA SER A 130 -4.06 5.84 7.60
C SER A 130 -5.04 7.02 7.61
N PRO A 131 -4.96 8.01 6.70
CA PRO A 131 -6.00 9.04 6.57
C PRO A 131 -7.36 8.48 6.17
N ALA A 132 -7.40 7.47 5.31
CA ALA A 132 -8.66 6.80 4.95
C ALA A 132 -9.31 6.12 6.18
N LEU A 133 -8.51 5.58 7.10
CA LEU A 133 -9.01 5.05 8.36
C LEU A 133 -9.60 6.15 9.23
N LEU A 134 -8.91 7.28 9.37
CA LEU A 134 -9.38 8.43 10.16
C LEU A 134 -10.75 8.92 9.67
N LEU A 135 -10.86 9.18 8.36
CA LEU A 135 -12.11 9.64 7.73
C LEU A 135 -13.27 8.66 7.90
N LEU A 136 -13.00 7.36 7.81
CA LEU A 136 -14.03 6.34 7.98
C LEU A 136 -14.53 6.23 9.43
N GLU A 137 -13.62 6.36 10.40
CA GLU A 137 -13.99 6.34 11.82
C GLU A 137 -14.75 7.61 12.22
N GLU A 138 -14.34 8.79 11.74
CA GLU A 138 -15.07 10.04 11.96
C GLU A 138 -16.49 9.98 11.42
N ARG A 139 -16.68 9.48 10.19
CA ARG A 139 -18.01 9.26 9.61
C ARG A 139 -18.84 8.25 10.37
N ARG A 140 -18.21 7.22 10.93
CA ARG A 140 -18.89 6.21 11.74
C ARG A 140 -19.39 6.80 13.06
N MET A 141 -18.58 7.61 13.72
CA MET A 141 -18.96 8.28 14.97
C MET A 141 -20.07 9.31 14.74
N ALA A 142 -20.02 10.10 13.68
CA ALA A 142 -21.07 11.04 13.31
C ALA A 142 -22.41 10.33 13.11
N ARG A 143 -22.42 9.24 12.33
CA ARG A 143 -23.64 8.45 12.10
C ARG A 143 -24.21 7.79 13.37
N ALA A 144 -23.36 7.37 14.28
CA ALA A 144 -23.79 6.80 15.55
C ALA A 144 -24.45 7.85 16.45
N GLY A 145 -23.89 9.07 16.49
CA GLY A 145 -24.50 10.20 17.21
C GLY A 145 -25.86 10.64 16.63
N ASP A 146 -25.98 10.67 15.30
CA ASP A 146 -27.26 10.99 14.63
C ASP A 146 -28.34 9.93 14.91
N ALA A 147 -27.96 8.64 14.96
CA ALA A 147 -28.90 7.56 15.26
C ALA A 147 -29.38 7.62 16.73
N GLU A 148 -28.49 7.90 17.67
CA GLU A 148 -28.83 8.03 19.09
C GLU A 148 -29.71 9.27 19.35
N ALA A 149 -29.48 10.37 18.64
CA ALA A 149 -30.34 11.55 18.70
C ALA A 149 -31.73 11.31 18.11
N ALA A 150 -31.86 10.47 17.08
CA ALA A 150 -33.11 10.10 16.47
C ALA A 150 -33.95 9.14 17.34
N GLU A 151 -33.31 8.28 18.14
CA GLU A 151 -34.01 7.38 19.09
C GLU A 151 -34.46 8.12 20.37
N ALA A 152 -33.85 9.27 20.70
CA ALA A 152 -34.18 10.08 21.87
C ALA A 152 -35.29 11.11 21.61
N SER A 153 -35.72 11.30 20.38
CA SER A 153 -36.80 12.22 19.95
C SER A 153 -38.16 11.52 19.76
#